data_1761e29243774a0fa2a3f7cd751c5c76
#
_entry.id   1761e29243774a0fa2a3f7cd751c5c76
#
_cell.length_a   1.000
_cell.length_b   1.000
_cell.length_c   1.000
_cell.angle_alpha   90.00
_cell.angle_beta   90.00
_cell.angle_gamma   90.00
#
_symmetry.space_group_name_H-M   'P 1'
#
loop_
_entity.id
_entity.type
_entity.pdbx_description
1 polymer ?
#
loop_
_entity_poly.entity_id
_entity_poly.type
_entity_poly.pdbx_seq_one_letter_code
_entity_poly.pdbx_strand_id
1 'polypeptide(L)'
;MGSVMAVCISEQRGTKKINIGKDELIENYGLKNDSHAGDWHRQVSLLCYERVEEFRARGSQVGDGDFGENLLVKGIDFKTLPVGTILACNDVLLEITQIGKLCHSHCKIYEEVGDCIMPREGVFAKVMHGGTISVGDDLYVK
;
A
#
# COMPACT_ATOMS: atom_id res chain seq x y z
N MET A 1 -0.09 9.16 14.16
CA MET A 1 -1.38 8.89 13.50
C MET A 1 -1.31 9.33 12.05
N GLY A 2 -1.82 8.53 11.14
CA GLY A 2 -1.83 8.83 9.73
C GLY A 2 -3.23 8.89 9.15
N SER A 3 -3.34 9.50 7.98
CA SER A 3 -4.61 9.60 7.25
C SER A 3 -4.52 8.79 5.96
N VAL A 4 -5.53 7.98 5.68
CA VAL A 4 -5.62 7.23 4.43
C VAL A 4 -5.92 8.21 3.30
N MET A 5 -5.01 8.31 2.33
CA MET A 5 -5.13 9.23 1.20
C MET A 5 -5.64 8.54 -0.06
N ALA A 6 -5.43 7.24 -0.19
CA ALA A 6 -5.92 6.47 -1.33
C ALA A 6 -6.08 5.01 -0.94
N VAL A 7 -7.09 4.37 -1.54
CA VAL A 7 -7.35 2.93 -1.45
C VAL A 7 -7.37 2.41 -2.89
N CYS A 8 -6.33 1.67 -3.27
CA CYS A 8 -6.07 1.33 -4.66
C CYS A 8 -6.09 -0.18 -4.90
N ILE A 9 -6.66 -0.57 -6.02
CA ILE A 9 -6.74 -1.97 -6.44
C ILE A 9 -6.37 -2.10 -7.91
N SER A 10 -6.02 -3.31 -8.32
CA SER A 10 -5.89 -3.67 -9.73
C SER A 10 -6.53 -5.02 -9.98
N GLU A 11 -7.05 -5.22 -11.19
CA GLU A 11 -7.64 -6.50 -11.60
C GLU A 11 -6.57 -7.52 -11.99
N GLN A 12 -5.37 -7.05 -12.36
CA GLN A 12 -4.25 -7.89 -12.79
C GLN A 12 -2.98 -7.56 -12.02
N ARG A 13 -2.21 -8.58 -11.66
CA ARG A 13 -0.91 -8.40 -11.01
C ARG A 13 0.07 -7.70 -11.94
N GLY A 14 0.97 -6.89 -11.35
CA GLY A 14 2.02 -6.21 -12.06
C GLY A 14 1.57 -4.98 -12.85
N THR A 15 0.33 -4.57 -12.72
CA THR A 15 -0.19 -3.36 -13.35
C THR A 15 -0.39 -2.25 -12.32
N LYS A 16 -0.54 -1.03 -12.82
CA LYS A 16 -0.91 0.11 -11.97
C LYS A 16 -2.25 -0.15 -11.30
N LYS A 17 -2.40 0.38 -10.10
CA LYS A 17 -3.64 0.29 -9.35
C LYS A 17 -4.43 1.59 -9.49
N ILE A 18 -5.73 1.48 -9.26
CA ILE A 18 -6.65 2.62 -9.36
C ILE A 18 -7.22 2.91 -7.98
N ASN A 19 -7.26 4.19 -7.60
CA ASN A 19 -7.86 4.62 -6.35
C ASN A 19 -9.38 4.53 -6.45
N ILE A 20 -9.97 3.59 -5.73
CA ILE A 20 -11.42 3.42 -5.66
C ILE A 20 -12.03 4.08 -4.43
N GLY A 21 -11.21 4.66 -3.56
CA GLY A 21 -11.63 5.43 -2.40
C GLY A 21 -12.06 4.61 -1.19
N LYS A 22 -12.52 3.40 -1.40
CA LYS A 22 -13.05 2.55 -0.33
C LYS A 22 -13.07 1.09 -0.78
N ASP A 23 -12.69 0.19 0.11
CA ASP A 23 -12.85 -1.25 -0.11
C ASP A 23 -12.92 -1.97 1.25
N GLU A 24 -13.24 -3.25 1.20
CA GLU A 24 -13.26 -4.11 2.37
C GLU A 24 -11.95 -4.89 2.47
N LEU A 25 -11.36 -4.92 3.67
CA LEU A 25 -10.22 -5.78 3.97
C LEU A 25 -10.75 -7.07 4.58
N ILE A 26 -10.29 -8.19 4.04
CA ILE A 26 -10.74 -9.52 4.44
C ILE A 26 -9.59 -10.20 5.19
N GLU A 27 -9.90 -10.74 6.36
CA GLU A 27 -8.92 -11.44 7.21
C GLU A 27 -8.18 -12.51 6.40
N ASN A 28 -6.86 -12.51 6.54
CA ASN A 28 -5.95 -13.44 5.86
C ASN A 28 -6.12 -13.48 4.33
N TYR A 29 -6.50 -12.36 3.73
CA TYR A 29 -6.69 -12.26 2.28
C TYR A 29 -6.14 -10.94 1.72
N GLY A 30 -6.66 -9.79 2.16
CA GLY A 30 -6.30 -8.47 1.67
C GLY A 30 -7.52 -7.68 1.24
N LEU A 31 -7.35 -6.76 0.30
CA LEU A 31 -8.47 -6.01 -0.26
C LEU A 31 -9.30 -6.92 -1.15
N LYS A 32 -10.59 -6.91 -0.93
CA LYS A 32 -11.57 -7.83 -1.55
C LYS A 32 -11.45 -7.91 -3.06
N ASN A 33 -11.22 -6.78 -3.71
CA ASN A 33 -11.24 -6.67 -5.17
C ASN A 33 -9.84 -6.55 -5.79
N ASP A 34 -8.79 -6.76 -5.01
CA ASP A 34 -7.41 -6.58 -5.47
C ASP A 34 -6.79 -7.90 -5.93
N SER A 35 -6.07 -7.85 -7.05
CA SER A 35 -5.41 -9.03 -7.64
C SER A 35 -4.26 -9.57 -6.81
N HIS A 36 -3.64 -8.74 -5.93
CA HIS A 36 -2.56 -9.16 -5.05
C HIS A 36 -3.04 -9.83 -3.77
N ALA A 37 -4.33 -9.78 -3.50
CA ALA A 37 -4.91 -10.43 -2.33
C ALA A 37 -4.73 -11.94 -2.41
N GLY A 38 -4.62 -12.58 -1.27
CA GLY A 38 -4.47 -14.02 -1.18
C GLY A 38 -3.83 -14.45 0.13
N ASP A 39 -3.72 -15.76 0.33
CA ASP A 39 -3.13 -16.33 1.53
C ASP A 39 -1.59 -16.34 1.42
N TRP A 40 -0.99 -15.17 1.64
CA TRP A 40 0.46 -14.99 1.65
C TRP A 40 0.83 -13.75 2.47
N HIS A 41 2.15 -13.46 2.60
CA HIS A 41 2.61 -12.39 3.49
C HIS A 41 2.50 -10.98 2.90
N ARG A 42 2.26 -10.86 1.58
CA ARG A 42 2.12 -9.55 0.91
C ARG A 42 0.68 -9.28 0.48
N GLN A 43 -0.24 -9.43 1.42
CA GLN A 43 -1.67 -9.27 1.15
C GLN A 43 -2.04 -7.83 0.83
N VAL A 44 -1.42 -6.87 1.51
CA VAL A 44 -1.68 -5.44 1.34
C VAL A 44 -0.35 -4.71 1.28
N SER A 45 -0.20 -3.81 0.31
CA SER A 45 0.97 -2.96 0.21
C SER A 45 0.63 -1.53 0.66
N LEU A 46 1.54 -0.92 1.40
CA LEU A 46 1.37 0.42 1.94
C LEU A 46 2.56 1.29 1.54
N LEU A 47 2.29 2.55 1.24
CA LEU A 47 3.31 3.50 0.82
C LEU A 47 3.05 4.84 1.50
N CYS A 48 4.13 5.48 1.94
CA CYS A 48 4.07 6.78 2.57
C CYS A 48 3.71 7.85 1.54
N TYR A 49 2.62 8.57 1.77
CA TYR A 49 2.13 9.60 0.85
C TYR A 49 3.17 10.69 0.60
N GLU A 50 3.91 11.09 1.63
CA GLU A 50 4.96 12.11 1.52
C GLU A 50 6.07 11.70 0.56
N ARG A 51 6.39 10.40 0.48
CA ARG A 51 7.40 9.90 -0.46
C ARG A 51 6.93 10.00 -1.90
N VAL A 52 5.65 9.74 -2.14
CA VAL A 52 5.04 9.91 -3.47
C VAL A 52 5.03 11.40 -3.85
N GLU A 53 4.70 12.27 -2.91
CA GLU A 53 4.70 13.72 -3.14
C GLU A 53 6.11 14.23 -3.47
N GLU A 54 7.15 13.73 -2.81
CA GLU A 54 8.54 14.07 -3.14
C GLU A 54 8.88 13.66 -4.59
N PHE A 55 8.40 12.51 -5.02
CA PHE A 55 8.60 12.02 -6.37
C PHE A 55 7.91 12.93 -7.39
N ARG A 56 6.68 13.34 -7.09
CA ARG A 56 5.94 14.31 -7.93
C ARG A 56 6.64 15.66 -8.01
N ALA A 57 7.22 16.12 -6.91
CA ALA A 57 7.93 17.40 -6.83
C ALA A 57 9.16 17.43 -7.72
N ARG A 58 9.71 16.26 -8.09
CA ARG A 58 10.83 16.16 -9.04
C ARG A 58 10.39 16.14 -10.50
N GLY A 59 9.11 16.40 -10.76
CA GLY A 59 8.56 16.52 -12.11
C GLY A 59 7.93 15.25 -12.65
N SER A 60 7.84 14.19 -11.85
CA SER A 60 7.20 12.95 -12.29
C SER A 60 5.68 13.09 -12.23
N GLN A 61 4.99 12.60 -13.26
CA GLN A 61 3.53 12.64 -13.36
C GLN A 61 2.93 11.32 -12.87
N VAL A 62 3.14 11.00 -11.59
CA VAL A 62 2.60 9.78 -11.01
C VAL A 62 1.33 10.08 -10.22
N GLY A 63 0.32 9.25 -10.39
CA GLY A 63 -0.92 9.30 -9.64
C GLY A 63 -0.98 8.25 -8.55
N ASP A 64 -2.09 8.27 -7.81
CA ASP A 64 -2.34 7.27 -6.79
C ASP A 64 -2.42 5.89 -7.43
N GLY A 65 -1.74 4.91 -6.83
CA GLY A 65 -1.74 3.53 -7.33
C GLY A 65 -0.71 3.24 -8.42
N ASP A 66 -0.02 4.26 -8.93
CA ASP A 66 0.90 4.10 -10.05
C ASP A 66 2.12 3.24 -9.71
N PHE A 67 2.51 3.14 -8.45
CA PHE A 67 3.59 2.26 -8.00
C PHE A 67 3.10 0.88 -7.58
N GLY A 68 1.81 0.58 -7.75
CA GLY A 68 1.23 -0.69 -7.36
C GLY A 68 0.86 -0.79 -5.89
N GLU A 69 0.87 0.34 -5.18
CA GLU A 69 0.48 0.36 -3.77
C GLU A 69 -1.03 0.23 -3.60
N ASN A 70 -1.44 -0.41 -2.50
CA ASN A 70 -2.85 -0.48 -2.10
C ASN A 70 -3.26 0.74 -1.30
N LEU A 71 -2.52 1.05 -0.24
CA LEU A 71 -2.84 2.14 0.67
C LEU A 71 -1.76 3.21 0.62
N LEU A 72 -2.15 4.43 0.28
CA LEU A 72 -1.33 5.62 0.46
C LEU A 72 -1.74 6.28 1.75
N VAL A 73 -0.78 6.47 2.66
CA VAL A 73 -1.05 7.00 4.00
C VAL A 73 -0.12 8.17 4.29
N LYS A 74 -0.70 9.29 4.70
CA LYS A 74 0.04 10.49 5.09
C LYS A 74 0.29 10.46 6.60
N GLY A 75 1.49 10.83 7.01
CA GLY A 75 1.82 11.01 8.43
C GLY A 75 2.51 9.83 9.09
N ILE A 76 2.75 8.74 8.36
CA ILE A 76 3.48 7.57 8.88
C ILE A 76 4.59 7.21 7.90
N ASP A 77 5.82 7.12 8.42
CA ASP A 77 6.95 6.61 7.65
C ASP A 77 7.08 5.11 7.90
N PHE A 78 6.46 4.31 7.04
CA PHE A 78 6.33 2.87 7.23
C PHE A 78 7.66 2.14 7.32
N LYS A 79 8.68 2.59 6.58
CA LYS A 79 9.96 1.88 6.55
C LYS A 79 10.71 1.93 7.89
N THR A 80 10.34 2.81 8.80
CA THR A 80 10.93 2.90 10.13
C THR A 80 10.28 1.95 11.14
N LEU A 81 9.15 1.33 10.77
CA LEU A 81 8.43 0.42 11.64
C LEU A 81 8.95 -1.01 11.46
N PRO A 82 9.23 -1.74 12.55
CA PRO A 82 9.73 -3.10 12.40
C PRO A 82 8.65 -4.06 11.89
N VAL A 83 9.09 -5.15 11.27
CA VAL A 83 8.22 -6.28 10.95
C VAL A 83 7.56 -6.77 12.25
N GLY A 84 6.27 -7.05 12.18
CA GLY A 84 5.47 -7.42 13.36
C GLY A 84 4.68 -6.26 13.94
N THR A 85 4.94 -5.01 13.49
CA THR A 85 4.16 -3.87 13.93
C THR A 85 2.70 -4.01 13.53
N ILE A 86 1.80 -3.72 14.46
CA ILE A 86 0.36 -3.75 14.21
C ILE A 86 -0.14 -2.35 13.93
N LEU A 87 -0.85 -2.21 12.81
CA LEU A 87 -1.53 -0.97 12.42
C LEU A 87 -3.03 -1.16 12.60
N ALA A 88 -3.70 -0.13 13.07
CA ALA A 88 -5.16 -0.18 13.29
C ALA A 88 -5.87 0.94 12.56
N CYS A 89 -7.01 0.63 11.97
CA CYS A 89 -7.88 1.58 11.27
C CYS A 89 -9.32 1.07 11.39
N ASN A 90 -10.15 1.77 12.16
CA ASN A 90 -11.50 1.28 12.48
C ASN A 90 -11.42 -0.13 13.11
N ASP A 91 -12.12 -1.11 12.53
CA ASP A 91 -12.05 -2.52 12.98
C ASP A 91 -10.88 -3.28 12.36
N VAL A 92 -10.15 -2.68 11.44
CA VAL A 92 -9.08 -3.33 10.69
C VAL A 92 -7.80 -3.38 11.52
N LEU A 93 -7.16 -4.55 11.55
CA LEU A 93 -5.82 -4.73 12.09
C LEU A 93 -4.92 -5.31 11.01
N LEU A 94 -3.78 -4.67 10.79
CA LEU A 94 -2.76 -5.10 9.83
C LEU A 94 -1.46 -5.36 10.55
N GLU A 95 -0.77 -6.43 10.18
CA GLU A 95 0.57 -6.72 10.71
C GLU A 95 1.59 -6.54 9.59
N ILE A 96 2.61 -5.72 9.80
CA ILE A 96 3.70 -5.52 8.84
C ILE A 96 4.50 -6.81 8.74
N THR A 97 4.60 -7.37 7.54
CA THR A 97 5.27 -8.64 7.27
C THR A 97 6.57 -8.48 6.50
N GLN A 98 6.73 -7.39 5.74
CA GLN A 98 7.91 -7.17 4.92
C GLN A 98 8.13 -5.68 4.69
N ILE A 99 9.38 -5.24 4.74
CA ILE A 99 9.77 -3.87 4.44
C ILE A 99 10.54 -3.90 3.13
N GLY A 100 10.04 -3.15 2.12
CA GLY A 100 10.61 -3.14 0.79
C GLY A 100 10.47 -4.47 0.07
N LYS A 101 11.06 -4.57 -1.10
CA LYS A 101 11.09 -5.83 -1.87
C LYS A 101 12.27 -5.82 -2.84
N LEU A 102 12.70 -7.02 -3.23
CA LEU A 102 13.67 -7.18 -4.32
C LEU A 102 12.92 -7.25 -5.65
N CYS A 103 13.36 -6.42 -6.60
CA CYS A 103 12.89 -6.48 -7.99
C CYS A 103 14.05 -6.94 -8.86
N HIS A 104 13.98 -8.16 -9.37
CA HIS A 104 15.04 -8.75 -10.21
C HIS A 104 14.97 -8.26 -11.65
N SER A 105 13.82 -7.75 -12.07
CA SER A 105 13.61 -7.19 -13.40
C SER A 105 12.63 -6.03 -13.30
N HIS A 106 12.67 -5.15 -14.29
CA HIS A 106 11.73 -4.04 -14.36
C HIS A 106 10.35 -4.57 -14.70
N CYS A 107 9.36 -4.27 -13.83
CA CYS A 107 7.97 -4.61 -14.10
C CYS A 107 7.35 -3.54 -15.02
N LYS A 108 6.10 -3.78 -15.42
CA LYS A 108 5.37 -2.83 -16.26
C LYS A 108 5.26 -1.44 -15.62
N ILE A 109 5.15 -1.38 -14.31
CA ILE A 109 5.10 -0.11 -13.56
C ILE A 109 6.40 0.67 -13.78
N TYR A 110 7.55 0.00 -13.68
CA TYR A 110 8.85 0.64 -13.91
C TYR A 110 8.95 1.18 -15.34
N GLU A 111 8.50 0.40 -16.32
CA GLU A 111 8.55 0.80 -17.73
C GLU A 111 7.66 2.03 -18.00
N GLU A 112 6.49 2.11 -17.39
CA GLU A 112 5.55 3.20 -17.61
C GLU A 112 5.93 4.48 -16.86
N VAL A 113 6.46 4.36 -15.64
CA VAL A 113 6.76 5.49 -14.75
C VAL A 113 8.23 5.92 -14.86
N GLY A 114 9.12 5.01 -15.22
CA GLY A 114 10.57 5.24 -15.31
C GLY A 114 11.32 4.96 -14.03
N ASP A 115 10.64 4.76 -12.92
CA ASP A 115 11.21 4.37 -11.64
C ASP A 115 10.10 3.80 -10.76
N CYS A 116 10.49 3.16 -9.67
CA CYS A 116 9.53 2.65 -8.69
C CYS A 116 10.12 2.75 -7.30
N ILE A 117 9.41 3.45 -6.41
CA ILE A 117 9.86 3.63 -5.03
C ILE A 117 9.41 2.49 -4.11
N MET A 118 8.53 1.60 -4.57
CA MET A 118 8.01 0.49 -3.77
C MET A 118 9.12 -0.40 -3.18
N PRO A 119 10.18 -0.78 -3.93
CA PRO A 119 11.25 -1.59 -3.35
C PRO A 119 11.99 -0.93 -2.19
N ARG A 120 12.06 0.40 -2.17
CA ARG A 120 12.79 1.15 -1.14
C ARG A 120 11.90 1.62 -0.01
N GLU A 121 10.70 2.07 -0.32
CA GLU A 121 9.85 2.80 0.63
C GLU A 121 8.58 2.04 1.01
N GLY A 122 8.18 1.05 0.21
CA GLY A 122 6.95 0.30 0.45
C GLY A 122 7.08 -0.74 1.55
N VAL A 123 5.98 -1.01 2.22
CA VAL A 123 5.87 -2.12 3.16
C VAL A 123 4.68 -2.98 2.78
N PHE A 124 4.70 -4.23 3.26
CA PHE A 124 3.62 -5.18 3.04
C PHE A 124 3.06 -5.63 4.37
N ALA A 125 1.78 -5.91 4.39
CA ALA A 125 1.09 -6.30 5.59
C ALA A 125 0.11 -7.44 5.32
N LYS A 126 -0.24 -8.12 6.39
CA LYS A 126 -1.22 -9.19 6.44
C LYS A 126 -2.44 -8.67 7.21
N VAL A 127 -3.63 -9.02 6.75
CA VAL A 127 -4.87 -8.62 7.44
C VAL A 127 -5.12 -9.57 8.61
N MET A 128 -5.02 -9.05 9.83
CA MET A 128 -5.27 -9.81 11.05
C MET A 128 -6.74 -9.77 11.45
N HIS A 129 -7.41 -8.66 11.16
CA HIS A 129 -8.85 -8.50 11.37
C HIS A 129 -9.40 -7.63 10.25
N GLY A 130 -10.49 -8.06 9.63
CA GLY A 130 -11.10 -7.38 8.50
C GLY A 130 -12.01 -6.24 8.89
N GLY A 131 -12.40 -5.48 7.88
CA GLY A 131 -13.30 -4.35 8.02
C GLY A 131 -13.22 -3.45 6.79
N THR A 132 -13.96 -2.35 6.81
CA THR A 132 -13.95 -1.38 5.72
C THR A 132 -12.91 -0.30 5.97
N ILE A 133 -12.20 0.09 4.92
CA ILE A 133 -11.24 1.19 4.93
C ILE A 133 -11.58 2.17 3.81
N SER A 134 -11.51 3.47 4.12
CA SER A 134 -11.89 4.54 3.18
C SER A 134 -10.90 5.68 3.25
N VAL A 135 -10.79 6.42 2.15
CA VAL A 135 -10.04 7.70 2.14
C VAL A 135 -10.57 8.60 3.25
N GLY A 136 -9.66 9.19 4.01
CA GLY A 136 -9.99 10.04 5.14
C GLY A 136 -9.99 9.33 6.49
N ASP A 137 -9.95 8.01 6.50
CA ASP A 137 -9.87 7.26 7.76
C ASP A 137 -8.51 7.44 8.43
N ASP A 138 -8.51 7.35 9.76
CA ASP A 138 -7.28 7.42 10.54
C ASP A 138 -6.64 6.04 10.66
N LEU A 139 -5.35 5.97 10.37
CA LEU A 139 -4.53 4.77 10.56
C LEU A 139 -3.47 5.08 11.62
N TYR A 140 -3.24 4.18 12.54
CA TYR A 140 -2.28 4.41 13.61
C TYR A 140 -1.57 3.12 14.01
N VAL A 141 -0.38 3.28 14.59
CA VAL A 141 0.38 2.17 15.18
C VAL A 141 -0.25 1.81 16.51
N LYS A 142 -0.63 0.55 16.64
CA LYS A 142 -1.29 0.07 17.83
C LYS A 142 -0.29 -0.25 18.95
#